data_342ede4832a1884de90c069c8b0560a4
#
_entry.id   342ede4832a1884de90c069c8b0560a4
#
_cell.length_a   1.000
_cell.length_b   1.000
_cell.length_c   1.000
_cell.angle_alpha   90.00
_cell.angle_beta   90.00
_cell.angle_gamma   90.00
#
_symmetry.space_group_name_H-M   'P 1'
#
loop_
_entity.id
_entity.type
_entity.pdbx_description
1 polymer ?
#
loop_
_entity_poly.entity_id
_entity_poly.type
_entity_poly.pdbx_seq_one_letter_code
_entity_poly.pdbx_strand_id
1 'polypeptide(L)'
;MPHARAAARVPQSRRDFLIKLFMGAGIAATGPLLNACSSSGGGGATIPSSTLGTIGPLGEPDGNGIRLPAGFSSRIVARSGAPILGDILGGLLPPLYTWHTFPAGGAPFAADDGGWVYVSNSESVPGGVGALRFDAQGNIVDAYSICTGTITNCAGGPTPWGTWLTCEEVDNGRVVECAPFGRARDAQERRALGIFKHEAAAVDPAGKAVYMTEDDSDGRLYRFACSELDWPADAARPGLEEGELQVARLRDFDYETARPGIRWGVEWVAVADPTATQNSQRRPEDTRFRRGEGMWFTNGIVYFTTTSDKRLWAYDTVGGTVEIVYDTVLGGLDPVINGPDNITTTGAGDVLIAEDNEQASRIVIVTPDGKVLPLLQLIGQDSSEITGPAFSPDGARLYFSSQRGGPLSGGLTYEITGPFNG
;
A
#
# COMPACT_ATOMS: atom_id res chain seq x y z
N MET A 1 27.88 -49.03 -2.57
CA MET A 1 28.25 -47.63 -2.79
C MET A 1 27.01 -46.80 -2.68
N PRO A 2 26.81 -45.94 -1.67
CA PRO A 2 25.62 -45.11 -1.55
C PRO A 2 25.83 -43.80 -2.32
N HIS A 3 24.89 -43.50 -3.19
CA HIS A 3 24.80 -42.23 -3.91
C HIS A 3 24.49 -41.09 -2.92
N ALA A 4 25.42 -40.17 -2.75
CA ALA A 4 25.19 -38.91 -2.07
C ALA A 4 24.18 -38.08 -2.86
N ARG A 5 23.01 -37.79 -2.23
CA ARG A 5 22.06 -36.79 -2.72
C ARG A 5 22.69 -35.39 -2.57
N ALA A 6 22.91 -34.72 -3.67
CA ALA A 6 23.31 -33.32 -3.66
C ALA A 6 22.19 -32.50 -3.03
N ALA A 7 22.54 -31.70 -2.00
CA ALA A 7 21.64 -30.72 -1.40
C ALA A 7 21.26 -29.68 -2.46
N ALA A 8 19.97 -29.52 -2.69
CA ALA A 8 19.44 -28.49 -3.57
C ALA A 8 19.86 -27.10 -3.05
N ARG A 9 20.70 -26.40 -3.79
CA ARG A 9 21.04 -25.00 -3.51
C ARG A 9 19.82 -24.14 -3.76
N VAL A 10 19.36 -23.44 -2.72
CA VAL A 10 18.38 -22.37 -2.83
C VAL A 10 18.90 -21.35 -3.86
N PRO A 11 18.08 -20.92 -4.82
CA PRO A 11 18.55 -19.98 -5.85
C PRO A 11 19.05 -18.68 -5.23
N GLN A 12 20.24 -18.28 -5.57
CA GLN A 12 20.91 -17.02 -5.16
C GLN A 12 20.13 -15.75 -5.60
N SER A 13 19.09 -15.90 -6.43
CA SER A 13 18.38 -14.80 -7.10
C SER A 13 17.57 -13.87 -6.18
N ARG A 14 16.93 -14.38 -5.12
CA ARG A 14 16.14 -13.55 -4.19
C ARG A 14 17.01 -12.56 -3.41
N ARG A 15 18.10 -13.05 -2.84
CA ARG A 15 19.03 -12.24 -2.08
C ARG A 15 19.74 -11.22 -2.96
N ASP A 16 20.14 -11.62 -4.16
CA ASP A 16 20.87 -10.78 -5.11
C ASP A 16 19.96 -9.71 -5.74
N PHE A 17 18.66 -9.97 -5.90
CA PHE A 17 17.69 -8.98 -6.37
C PHE A 17 17.44 -7.90 -5.31
N LEU A 18 17.07 -8.32 -4.12
CA LEU A 18 16.82 -7.38 -3.01
C LEU A 18 18.10 -6.58 -2.67
N ILE A 19 19.30 -7.18 -2.74
CA ILE A 19 20.58 -6.49 -2.55
C ILE A 19 20.88 -5.51 -3.71
N LYS A 20 20.64 -5.88 -4.96
CA LYS A 20 20.83 -5.00 -6.12
C LYS A 20 19.85 -3.85 -6.15
N LEU A 21 18.63 -4.05 -5.68
CA LEU A 21 17.58 -3.08 -5.47
C LEU A 21 18.04 -1.93 -4.57
N PHE A 22 18.73 -2.25 -3.48
CA PHE A 22 19.31 -1.25 -2.57
C PHE A 22 20.60 -0.61 -3.10
N MET A 23 21.36 -1.28 -3.95
CA MET A 23 22.61 -0.74 -4.50
C MET A 23 22.41 0.13 -5.74
N GLY A 24 21.30 -0.03 -6.48
CA GLY A 24 20.96 0.79 -7.66
C GLY A 24 20.40 2.18 -7.36
N ALA A 25 19.91 2.41 -6.15
CA ALA A 25 19.21 3.66 -5.77
C ALA A 25 20.15 4.79 -5.28
N GLY A 26 21.44 4.69 -5.53
CA GLY A 26 22.48 5.62 -5.04
C GLY A 26 22.65 6.93 -5.80
N ILE A 27 21.65 7.45 -6.55
CA ILE A 27 21.75 8.78 -7.19
C ILE A 27 20.41 9.51 -7.12
N ALA A 28 20.45 10.65 -6.39
CA ALA A 28 19.53 11.78 -6.42
C ALA A 28 18.15 11.65 -5.73
N ALA A 29 18.12 11.75 -4.42
CA ALA A 29 17.04 12.46 -3.74
C ALA A 29 17.63 13.64 -2.98
N THR A 30 17.68 14.81 -3.60
CA THR A 30 18.01 16.07 -2.92
C THR A 30 16.73 16.69 -2.38
N GLY A 31 16.39 16.34 -1.14
CA GLY A 31 15.44 17.07 -0.29
C GLY A 31 16.11 17.36 1.05
N PRO A 32 15.82 18.49 1.74
CA PRO A 32 16.64 19.02 2.81
C PRO A 32 16.38 18.37 4.17
N LEU A 33 16.92 17.18 4.42
CA LEU A 33 16.97 16.55 5.75
C LEU A 33 18.18 15.62 5.92
N LEU A 34 19.38 16.08 5.59
CA LEU A 34 20.61 15.44 6.06
C LEU A 34 21.72 16.49 6.22
N ASN A 35 21.70 17.17 7.33
CA ASN A 35 22.87 17.91 7.80
C ASN A 35 23.36 17.28 9.10
N ALA A 36 24.18 16.25 8.98
CA ALA A 36 25.15 15.86 10.03
C ALA A 36 26.23 14.92 9.48
N CYS A 37 27.47 15.39 9.57
CA CYS A 37 28.74 14.66 9.50
C CYS A 37 29.28 14.22 8.14
N SER A 38 30.04 15.14 7.54
CA SER A 38 31.11 14.84 6.60
C SER A 38 32.28 14.15 7.32
N SER A 39 32.62 12.92 6.92
CA SER A 39 33.98 12.41 6.99
C SER A 39 34.24 11.50 5.79
N SER A 40 35.24 11.85 5.04
CA SER A 40 35.75 11.21 3.85
C SER A 40 36.18 9.75 4.08
N GLY A 41 35.52 8.83 3.40
CA GLY A 41 35.96 7.43 3.31
C GLY A 41 35.02 6.74 2.32
N GLY A 42 35.56 6.05 1.29
CA GLY A 42 34.79 5.31 0.29
C GLY A 42 33.86 4.29 0.92
N GLY A 43 32.63 4.70 1.22
CA GLY A 43 31.61 3.87 1.81
C GLY A 43 30.69 3.35 0.72
N GLY A 44 30.64 2.03 0.53
CA GLY A 44 29.52 1.38 -0.10
C GLY A 44 28.25 1.77 0.68
N ALA A 45 27.14 2.09 -0.04
CA ALA A 45 25.87 2.36 0.59
C ALA A 45 25.49 1.18 1.50
N THR A 46 25.44 1.42 2.80
CA THR A 46 24.95 0.41 3.76
C THR A 46 23.44 0.29 3.58
N ILE A 47 22.98 -0.90 3.23
CA ILE A 47 21.55 -1.23 3.24
C ILE A 47 21.08 -1.05 4.69
N PRO A 48 20.02 -0.25 4.95
CA PRO A 48 19.47 -0.16 6.28
C PRO A 48 19.09 -1.57 6.76
N SER A 49 19.57 -1.99 7.92
CA SER A 49 19.20 -3.29 8.46
C SER A 49 17.77 -3.20 9.00
N SER A 50 16.89 -4.08 8.51
CA SER A 50 15.56 -4.20 9.09
C SER A 50 15.63 -4.70 10.54
N THR A 51 15.01 -3.99 11.46
CA THR A 51 14.81 -4.45 12.85
C THR A 51 13.62 -5.40 12.94
N LEU A 52 12.66 -5.30 12.00
CA LEU A 52 11.48 -6.16 11.96
C LEU A 52 11.83 -7.64 11.70
N GLY A 53 12.92 -7.92 11.01
CA GLY A 53 13.42 -9.28 10.81
C GLY A 53 13.87 -10.02 12.09
N THR A 54 13.90 -9.34 13.24
CA THR A 54 14.32 -9.88 14.54
C THR A 54 13.27 -9.78 15.64
N ILE A 55 12.05 -9.33 15.31
CA ILE A 55 10.94 -9.30 16.28
C ILE A 55 10.63 -10.70 16.81
N GLY A 56 10.21 -10.76 18.08
CA GLY A 56 9.84 -12.00 18.74
C GLY A 56 8.50 -12.56 18.25
N PRO A 57 8.06 -13.70 18.77
CA PRO A 57 6.76 -14.28 18.46
C PRO A 57 5.61 -13.40 18.97
N LEU A 58 4.43 -13.57 18.38
CA LEU A 58 3.20 -12.93 18.86
C LEU A 58 2.87 -13.39 20.27
N GLY A 59 2.57 -12.43 21.16
CA GLY A 59 2.10 -12.68 22.52
C GLY A 59 0.62 -13.06 22.60
N GLU A 60 0.06 -13.06 23.82
CA GLU A 60 -1.39 -13.15 24.05
C GLU A 60 -2.10 -11.89 23.53
N PRO A 61 -3.39 -11.98 23.15
CA PRO A 61 -4.16 -10.81 22.74
C PRO A 61 -4.18 -9.74 23.82
N ASP A 62 -3.98 -8.50 23.43
CA ASP A 62 -4.14 -7.32 24.30
C ASP A 62 -5.62 -6.96 24.54
N GLY A 63 -5.88 -5.86 25.24
CA GLY A 63 -7.24 -5.37 25.52
C GLY A 63 -8.06 -4.97 24.28
N ASN A 64 -7.42 -4.83 23.12
CA ASN A 64 -8.04 -4.53 21.82
C ASN A 64 -8.22 -5.78 20.94
N GLY A 65 -7.86 -6.96 21.45
CA GLY A 65 -7.94 -8.22 20.71
C GLY A 65 -6.80 -8.39 19.69
N ILE A 66 -5.66 -7.73 19.88
CA ILE A 66 -4.53 -7.81 18.97
C ILE A 66 -3.37 -8.56 19.63
N ARG A 67 -2.88 -9.60 18.96
CA ARG A 67 -1.62 -10.27 19.34
C ARG A 67 -0.46 -9.50 18.71
N LEU A 68 0.51 -9.11 19.52
CA LEU A 68 1.69 -8.34 19.14
C LEU A 68 2.96 -8.98 19.72
N PRO A 69 4.13 -8.77 19.10
CA PRO A 69 5.39 -9.11 19.74
C PRO A 69 5.66 -8.23 20.96
N ALA A 70 6.56 -8.69 21.84
CA ALA A 70 6.98 -7.88 22.99
C ALA A 70 7.56 -6.51 22.54
N GLY A 71 7.22 -5.45 23.26
CA GLY A 71 7.62 -4.09 22.95
C GLY A 71 6.69 -3.32 22.02
N PHE A 72 5.68 -3.98 21.45
CA PHE A 72 4.63 -3.31 20.68
C PHE A 72 3.37 -3.12 21.53
N SER A 73 2.58 -2.10 21.20
CA SER A 73 1.29 -1.81 21.83
C SER A 73 0.30 -1.27 20.82
N SER A 74 -1.01 -1.46 21.08
CA SER A 74 -2.09 -0.99 20.24
C SER A 74 -3.00 0.00 20.94
N ARG A 75 -3.63 0.88 20.16
CA ARG A 75 -4.81 1.65 20.59
C ARG A 75 -5.79 1.78 19.42
N ILE A 76 -7.08 1.92 19.76
CA ILE A 76 -8.10 2.27 18.77
C ILE A 76 -8.13 3.80 18.67
N VAL A 77 -7.96 4.33 17.48
CA VAL A 77 -7.98 5.78 17.18
C VAL A 77 -9.33 6.24 16.63
N ALA A 78 -10.10 5.35 15.99
CA ALA A 78 -11.44 5.66 15.50
C ALA A 78 -12.33 4.41 15.45
N ARG A 79 -13.65 4.63 15.53
CA ARG A 79 -14.70 3.59 15.40
C ARG A 79 -15.75 4.08 14.44
N SER A 80 -16.11 3.28 13.46
CA SER A 80 -17.18 3.59 12.51
C SER A 80 -18.48 3.95 13.24
N GLY A 81 -19.12 5.01 12.78
CA GLY A 81 -20.35 5.52 13.39
C GLY A 81 -20.17 6.25 14.71
N ALA A 82 -18.94 6.30 15.26
CA ALA A 82 -18.66 7.06 16.47
C ALA A 82 -18.16 8.49 16.16
N PRO A 83 -18.53 9.47 16.99
CA PRO A 83 -18.02 10.82 16.84
C PRO A 83 -16.53 10.87 17.20
N ILE A 84 -15.78 11.62 16.41
CA ILE A 84 -14.40 11.99 16.73
C ILE A 84 -14.42 13.34 17.44
N LEU A 85 -13.71 13.44 18.57
CA LEU A 85 -13.69 14.65 19.41
C LEU A 85 -15.10 15.14 19.84
N GLY A 86 -16.06 14.23 19.93
CA GLY A 86 -17.42 14.53 20.37
C GLY A 86 -17.53 14.41 21.89
N ASP A 87 -17.75 15.46 22.51
CA ASP A 87 -18.23 15.80 23.85
C ASP A 87 -17.41 16.88 24.58
N ILE A 88 -16.94 17.86 23.80
CA ILE A 88 -16.16 18.97 24.36
C ILE A 88 -16.96 19.79 25.40
N LEU A 89 -18.29 19.67 25.39
CA LEU A 89 -19.20 20.39 26.34
C LEU A 89 -20.41 19.54 26.74
N GLY A 90 -20.24 18.24 27.02
CA GLY A 90 -21.35 17.41 27.51
C GLY A 90 -22.47 17.22 26.49
N GLY A 91 -22.17 17.09 25.20
CA GLY A 91 -23.15 16.87 24.13
C GLY A 91 -23.87 18.13 23.62
N LEU A 92 -23.44 19.32 24.07
CA LEU A 92 -24.04 20.59 23.63
C LEU A 92 -23.66 21.01 22.19
N LEU A 93 -22.58 20.48 21.63
CA LEU A 93 -22.18 20.73 20.26
C LEU A 93 -22.20 19.41 19.46
N PRO A 94 -22.63 19.43 18.17
CA PRO A 94 -22.52 18.25 17.32
C PRO A 94 -21.04 17.84 17.17
N PRO A 95 -20.75 16.53 17.01
CA PRO A 95 -19.38 16.07 16.77
C PRO A 95 -18.84 16.73 15.49
N LEU A 96 -17.55 17.05 15.49
CA LEU A 96 -16.89 17.64 14.33
C LEU A 96 -16.93 16.69 13.12
N TYR A 97 -16.79 15.38 13.37
CA TYR A 97 -16.85 14.35 12.36
C TYR A 97 -17.27 13.00 12.99
N THR A 98 -18.12 12.27 12.28
CA THR A 98 -18.43 10.87 12.61
C THR A 98 -17.58 9.98 11.72
N TRP A 99 -16.80 9.05 12.31
CA TRP A 99 -15.93 8.18 11.53
C TRP A 99 -16.75 7.31 10.58
N HIS A 100 -16.31 7.27 9.34
CA HIS A 100 -17.02 6.59 8.25
C HIS A 100 -17.06 5.07 8.46
N THR A 101 -17.99 4.41 7.75
CA THR A 101 -18.11 2.95 7.72
C THR A 101 -17.10 2.35 6.75
N PHE A 102 -16.76 1.09 6.98
CA PHE A 102 -15.84 0.31 6.15
C PHE A 102 -14.55 1.07 5.84
N PRO A 103 -13.77 1.43 6.87
CA PRO A 103 -12.49 2.10 6.66
C PRO A 103 -11.55 1.18 5.90
N ALA A 104 -11.05 1.66 4.77
CA ALA A 104 -10.22 0.91 3.83
C ALA A 104 -8.83 1.58 3.68
N GLY A 105 -8.30 1.70 2.46
CA GLY A 105 -6.98 2.25 2.22
C GLY A 105 -6.73 3.62 2.83
N GLY A 106 -5.50 3.89 3.26
CA GLY A 106 -5.15 5.15 3.90
C GLY A 106 -3.66 5.44 3.92
N ALA A 107 -3.31 6.67 4.25
CA ALA A 107 -1.93 7.11 4.42
C ALA A 107 -1.81 8.31 5.36
N PRO A 108 -0.69 8.45 6.09
CA PRO A 108 -0.38 9.65 6.85
C PRO A 108 0.41 10.66 6.03
N PHE A 109 0.15 11.95 6.29
CA PHE A 109 0.81 13.10 5.66
C PHE A 109 1.34 14.05 6.70
N ALA A 110 2.63 14.38 6.65
CA ALA A 110 3.29 15.28 7.59
C ALA A 110 2.68 16.69 7.56
N ALA A 111 2.60 17.31 8.71
CA ALA A 111 2.22 18.70 8.87
C ALA A 111 3.40 19.55 9.33
N ASP A 112 3.36 20.87 9.05
CA ASP A 112 4.45 21.81 9.35
C ASP A 112 4.70 22.00 10.87
N ASP A 113 3.73 21.65 11.71
CA ASP A 113 3.82 21.77 13.18
C ASP A 113 4.37 20.50 13.87
N GLY A 114 4.87 19.55 13.08
CA GLY A 114 5.40 18.27 13.57
C GLY A 114 4.35 17.19 13.82
N GLY A 115 3.07 17.50 13.62
CA GLY A 115 1.99 16.51 13.64
C GLY A 115 1.76 15.94 12.23
N TRP A 116 0.63 15.26 12.03
CA TRP A 116 0.28 14.67 10.72
C TRP A 116 -1.24 14.53 10.57
N VAL A 117 -1.66 14.30 9.32
CA VAL A 117 -3.02 13.88 9.00
C VAL A 117 -2.99 12.43 8.54
N TYR A 118 -3.77 11.55 9.13
CA TYR A 118 -4.07 10.22 8.61
C TYR A 118 -5.37 10.27 7.82
N VAL A 119 -5.33 9.91 6.55
CA VAL A 119 -6.51 9.78 5.69
C VAL A 119 -6.93 8.32 5.60
N SER A 120 -8.23 8.08 5.48
CA SER A 120 -8.79 6.74 5.32
C SER A 120 -10.01 6.78 4.40
N ASN A 121 -10.05 5.87 3.46
CA ASN A 121 -11.15 5.67 2.55
C ASN A 121 -12.38 5.06 3.25
N SER A 122 -13.55 5.30 2.69
CA SER A 122 -14.79 4.62 3.06
C SER A 122 -15.26 3.75 1.90
N GLU A 123 -15.12 2.45 2.03
CA GLU A 123 -15.57 1.49 1.03
C GLU A 123 -17.06 1.22 1.17
N SER A 124 -17.84 2.25 0.95
CA SER A 124 -19.31 2.22 1.10
C SER A 124 -20.02 2.98 -0.02
N VAL A 125 -21.34 2.92 0.01
CA VAL A 125 -22.20 3.71 -0.90
C VAL A 125 -23.15 4.55 -0.03
N PRO A 126 -22.99 5.89 0.00
CA PRO A 126 -21.93 6.67 -0.64
C PRO A 126 -20.55 6.44 -0.01
N GLY A 127 -19.50 6.56 -0.83
CA GLY A 127 -18.11 6.52 -0.41
C GLY A 127 -17.57 7.90 -0.02
N GLY A 128 -16.27 7.96 0.20
CA GLY A 128 -15.57 9.19 0.57
C GLY A 128 -14.23 8.94 1.22
N VAL A 129 -13.61 10.00 1.72
CA VAL A 129 -12.33 9.94 2.46
C VAL A 129 -12.44 10.80 3.71
N GLY A 130 -12.18 10.18 4.86
CA GLY A 130 -12.06 10.86 6.16
C GLY A 130 -10.62 11.14 6.52
N ALA A 131 -10.41 12.12 7.40
CA ALA A 131 -9.10 12.53 7.88
C ALA A 131 -9.10 12.68 9.40
N LEU A 132 -8.06 12.16 10.06
CA LEU A 132 -7.74 12.39 11.47
C LEU A 132 -6.48 13.27 11.55
N ARG A 133 -6.57 14.42 12.20
CA ARG A 133 -5.43 15.30 12.44
C ARG A 133 -4.82 14.98 13.81
N PHE A 134 -3.54 14.66 13.81
CA PHE A 134 -2.75 14.40 15.01
C PHE A 134 -1.79 15.57 15.30
N ASP A 135 -1.59 15.89 16.58
CA ASP A 135 -0.48 16.74 17.01
C ASP A 135 0.85 15.96 17.01
N ALA A 136 1.96 16.65 17.30
CA ALA A 136 3.29 16.03 17.38
C ALA A 136 3.42 14.95 18.47
N GLN A 137 2.51 14.90 19.45
CA GLN A 137 2.45 13.88 20.49
C GLN A 137 1.58 12.68 20.09
N GLY A 138 0.86 12.78 18.96
CA GLY A 138 -0.04 11.74 18.48
C GLY A 138 -1.43 11.79 19.12
N ASN A 139 -1.84 12.93 19.67
CA ASN A 139 -3.23 13.14 20.08
C ASN A 139 -4.05 13.58 18.87
N ILE A 140 -5.29 13.10 18.77
CA ILE A 140 -6.23 13.57 17.75
C ILE A 140 -6.70 14.97 18.15
N VAL A 141 -6.52 15.94 17.26
CA VAL A 141 -6.87 17.36 17.49
C VAL A 141 -7.93 17.88 16.55
N ASP A 142 -8.18 17.16 15.41
CA ASP A 142 -9.24 17.48 14.47
C ASP A 142 -9.64 16.24 13.67
N ALA A 143 -10.84 16.25 13.06
CA ALA A 143 -11.31 15.23 12.14
C ALA A 143 -12.31 15.84 11.15
N TYR A 144 -12.18 15.48 9.85
CA TYR A 144 -12.99 16.06 8.78
C TYR A 144 -13.02 15.16 7.55
N SER A 145 -13.90 15.49 6.59
CA SER A 145 -13.94 14.83 5.28
C SER A 145 -13.14 15.62 4.25
N ILE A 146 -12.36 14.91 3.43
CA ILE A 146 -11.58 15.47 2.31
C ILE A 146 -12.07 15.01 0.94
N CYS A 147 -13.04 14.08 0.89
CA CYS A 147 -13.71 13.64 -0.32
C CYS A 147 -15.10 13.13 0.00
N THR A 148 -16.09 13.45 -0.84
CA THR A 148 -17.46 12.95 -0.77
C THR A 148 -18.02 12.76 -2.16
N GLY A 149 -19.11 11.99 -2.29
CA GLY A 149 -19.78 11.80 -3.57
C GLY A 149 -19.12 10.78 -4.49
N THR A 150 -18.26 9.95 -3.93
CA THR A 150 -17.63 8.78 -4.55
C THR A 150 -18.37 7.49 -4.15
N ILE A 151 -17.93 6.37 -4.68
CA ILE A 151 -18.55 5.05 -4.44
C ILE A 151 -17.44 4.03 -4.17
N THR A 152 -17.60 3.23 -3.08
CA THR A 152 -16.73 2.09 -2.79
C THR A 152 -15.26 2.45 -2.94
N ASN A 153 -14.81 3.43 -2.13
CA ASN A 153 -13.40 3.82 -2.11
C ASN A 153 -12.61 2.75 -1.36
N CYS A 154 -11.94 1.84 -2.09
CA CYS A 154 -11.17 0.77 -1.49
C CYS A 154 -9.76 1.23 -1.10
N ALA A 155 -8.74 0.92 -1.86
CA ALA A 155 -7.40 1.41 -1.56
C ALA A 155 -7.08 2.72 -2.32
N GLY A 156 -5.84 2.90 -2.71
CA GLY A 156 -5.34 4.12 -3.34
C GLY A 156 -3.84 4.25 -3.15
N GLY A 157 -3.33 5.49 -3.07
CA GLY A 157 -1.91 5.70 -2.83
C GLY A 157 -1.54 7.15 -2.51
N PRO A 158 -0.53 7.36 -1.65
CA PRO A 158 0.02 8.68 -1.40
C PRO A 158 0.84 9.15 -2.60
N THR A 159 0.74 10.45 -2.90
CA THR A 159 1.58 11.06 -3.92
C THR A 159 2.83 11.71 -3.30
N PRO A 160 3.94 11.79 -4.02
CA PRO A 160 5.15 12.46 -3.53
C PRO A 160 4.97 13.98 -3.37
N TRP A 161 3.89 14.56 -3.89
CA TRP A 161 3.55 15.97 -3.71
C TRP A 161 2.50 16.21 -2.61
N GLY A 162 2.24 15.20 -1.77
CA GLY A 162 1.46 15.35 -0.53
C GLY A 162 -0.06 15.30 -0.70
N THR A 163 -0.58 14.65 -1.75
CA THR A 163 -2.00 14.35 -1.91
C THR A 163 -2.28 12.85 -1.81
N TRP A 164 -3.54 12.49 -1.65
CA TRP A 164 -4.05 11.12 -1.63
C TRP A 164 -4.82 10.83 -2.92
N LEU A 165 -4.46 9.76 -3.61
CA LEU A 165 -5.26 9.20 -4.70
C LEU A 165 -6.18 8.15 -4.11
N THR A 166 -7.48 8.40 -4.09
CA THR A 166 -8.49 7.40 -3.67
C THR A 166 -9.08 6.72 -4.90
N CYS A 167 -9.26 5.41 -4.82
CA CYS A 167 -9.66 4.54 -5.91
C CYS A 167 -11.09 4.04 -5.69
N GLU A 168 -11.95 4.16 -6.72
CA GLU A 168 -13.30 3.60 -6.73
C GLU A 168 -13.28 2.18 -7.29
N GLU A 169 -13.61 1.18 -6.47
CA GLU A 169 -13.61 -0.23 -6.84
C GLU A 169 -14.99 -0.66 -7.39
N VAL A 170 -15.37 -0.08 -8.50
CA VAL A 170 -16.59 -0.44 -9.26
C VAL A 170 -16.29 -0.44 -10.75
N ASP A 171 -17.10 -1.11 -11.57
CA ASP A 171 -16.85 -1.24 -13.03
C ASP A 171 -16.61 0.09 -13.76
N ASN A 172 -17.25 1.17 -13.30
CA ASN A 172 -17.06 2.52 -13.81
C ASN A 172 -16.23 3.38 -12.84
N GLY A 173 -15.41 2.75 -12.03
CA GLY A 173 -14.60 3.38 -10.99
C GLY A 173 -13.57 4.34 -11.57
N ARG A 174 -13.20 5.32 -10.78
CA ARG A 174 -12.27 6.39 -11.11
C ARG A 174 -11.31 6.64 -9.97
N VAL A 175 -10.24 7.35 -10.27
CA VAL A 175 -9.32 7.87 -9.26
C VAL A 175 -9.67 9.32 -8.96
N VAL A 176 -9.75 9.65 -7.67
CA VAL A 176 -9.98 11.02 -7.20
C VAL A 176 -8.79 11.47 -6.35
N GLU A 177 -8.20 12.60 -6.68
CA GLU A 177 -7.10 13.18 -5.92
C GLU A 177 -7.64 14.12 -4.83
N CYS A 178 -7.21 13.87 -3.58
CA CYS A 178 -7.66 14.58 -2.39
C CYS A 178 -6.49 15.27 -1.70
N ALA A 179 -6.70 16.50 -1.24
CA ALA A 179 -5.72 17.22 -0.41
C ALA A 179 -5.95 16.85 1.07
N PRO A 180 -4.98 16.22 1.78
CA PRO A 180 -5.15 15.78 3.18
C PRO A 180 -5.48 16.91 4.14
N PHE A 181 -4.99 18.12 3.86
CA PHE A 181 -5.26 19.35 4.63
C PHE A 181 -6.35 20.22 3.99
N GLY A 182 -7.03 19.71 2.95
CA GLY A 182 -8.06 20.40 2.19
C GLY A 182 -9.48 20.11 2.70
N ARG A 183 -10.44 20.25 1.80
CA ARG A 183 -11.87 20.01 2.05
C ARG A 183 -12.44 19.10 0.97
N ALA A 184 -13.52 18.42 1.24
CA ALA A 184 -14.17 17.50 0.29
C ALA A 184 -14.48 18.13 -1.09
N ARG A 185 -14.80 19.42 -1.13
CA ARG A 185 -15.06 20.16 -2.39
C ARG A 185 -13.82 20.41 -3.25
N ASP A 186 -12.63 20.23 -2.68
CA ASP A 186 -11.35 20.46 -3.35
C ASP A 186 -10.84 19.18 -4.02
N ALA A 187 -11.50 18.03 -3.80
CA ALA A 187 -11.20 16.76 -4.42
C ALA A 187 -11.43 16.81 -5.94
N GLN A 188 -10.53 16.21 -6.73
CA GLN A 188 -10.50 16.30 -8.17
C GLN A 188 -10.44 14.90 -8.81
N GLU A 189 -11.42 14.61 -9.67
CA GLU A 189 -11.41 13.40 -10.49
C GLU A 189 -10.27 13.45 -11.50
N ARG A 190 -9.47 12.37 -11.60
CA ARG A 190 -8.35 12.21 -12.52
C ARG A 190 -8.70 11.29 -13.69
N ARG A 191 -9.48 11.81 -14.64
CA ARG A 191 -10.09 11.05 -15.74
C ARG A 191 -9.08 10.35 -16.64
N ALA A 192 -7.89 10.91 -16.80
CA ALA A 192 -6.85 10.34 -17.64
C ALA A 192 -6.28 9.02 -17.08
N LEU A 193 -6.51 8.73 -15.79
CA LEU A 193 -6.12 7.48 -15.17
C LEU A 193 -7.01 6.28 -15.56
N GLY A 194 -8.04 6.50 -16.37
CA GLY A 194 -8.89 5.47 -16.93
C GLY A 194 -10.16 5.17 -16.12
N ILE A 195 -10.96 4.20 -16.61
CA ILE A 195 -12.24 3.79 -16.02
C ILE A 195 -12.25 2.27 -15.88
N PHE A 196 -12.09 1.77 -14.65
CA PHE A 196 -12.13 0.35 -14.30
C PHE A 196 -12.33 0.21 -12.78
N LYS A 197 -12.34 -1.02 -12.27
CA LYS A 197 -12.34 -1.27 -10.83
C LYS A 197 -10.98 -0.93 -10.24
N HIS A 198 -10.79 0.36 -9.95
CA HIS A 198 -9.54 0.83 -9.35
C HIS A 198 -9.41 0.34 -7.91
N GLU A 199 -8.34 -0.42 -7.64
CA GLU A 199 -8.04 -0.85 -6.30
C GLU A 199 -6.99 0.06 -5.65
N ALA A 200 -5.77 0.07 -6.15
CA ALA A 200 -4.68 0.87 -5.60
C ALA A 200 -3.94 1.66 -6.67
N ALA A 201 -3.21 2.69 -6.23
CA ALA A 201 -2.37 3.52 -7.08
C ALA A 201 -1.00 3.78 -6.43
N ALA A 202 0.07 3.78 -7.22
CA ALA A 202 1.42 4.10 -6.76
C ALA A 202 2.11 5.02 -7.76
N VAL A 203 2.77 6.06 -7.26
CA VAL A 203 3.42 7.07 -8.09
C VAL A 203 4.92 6.85 -8.13
N ASP A 204 5.49 6.72 -9.32
CA ASP A 204 6.93 6.77 -9.59
C ASP A 204 7.30 8.18 -10.09
N PRO A 205 7.89 9.04 -9.26
CA PRO A 205 8.23 10.39 -9.68
C PRO A 205 9.39 10.43 -10.69
N ALA A 206 10.30 9.45 -10.65
CA ALA A 206 11.42 9.38 -11.58
C ALA A 206 10.99 8.93 -12.97
N GLY A 207 10.09 7.94 -13.04
CA GLY A 207 9.48 7.45 -14.26
C GLY A 207 8.31 8.31 -14.76
N LYS A 208 7.91 9.37 -14.02
CA LYS A 208 6.74 10.22 -14.31
C LYS A 208 5.48 9.38 -14.60
N ALA A 209 5.19 8.42 -13.75
CA ALA A 209 4.13 7.47 -13.96
C ALA A 209 3.30 7.18 -12.72
N VAL A 210 2.02 6.86 -12.94
CA VAL A 210 1.12 6.30 -11.92
C VAL A 210 0.80 4.87 -12.32
N TYR A 211 1.07 3.91 -11.44
CA TYR A 211 0.71 2.50 -11.61
C TYR A 211 -0.57 2.23 -10.85
N MET A 212 -1.42 1.33 -11.37
CA MET A 212 -2.73 1.04 -10.80
C MET A 212 -3.08 -0.44 -10.95
N THR A 213 -3.64 -1.02 -9.89
CA THR A 213 -4.22 -2.36 -9.88
C THR A 213 -5.72 -2.32 -10.19
N GLU A 214 -6.22 -3.41 -10.75
CA GLU A 214 -7.64 -3.63 -11.03
C GLU A 214 -8.13 -4.86 -10.26
N ASP A 215 -9.08 -4.70 -9.33
CA ASP A 215 -9.69 -5.85 -8.65
C ASP A 215 -10.80 -6.48 -9.50
N ASP A 216 -10.37 -7.33 -10.40
CA ASP A 216 -11.24 -8.16 -11.22
C ASP A 216 -10.56 -9.53 -11.43
N SER A 217 -11.35 -10.60 -11.49
CA SER A 217 -10.84 -11.95 -11.76
C SER A 217 -10.11 -12.07 -13.11
N ASP A 218 -10.44 -11.19 -14.06
CA ASP A 218 -9.75 -10.96 -15.33
C ASP A 218 -9.03 -9.61 -15.34
N GLY A 219 -8.54 -9.13 -14.18
CA GLY A 219 -7.92 -7.83 -13.96
C GLY A 219 -6.59 -7.67 -14.67
N ARG A 220 -6.16 -6.43 -14.79
CA ARG A 220 -4.91 -6.01 -15.44
C ARG A 220 -4.09 -5.13 -14.50
N LEU A 221 -2.83 -4.95 -14.87
CA LEU A 221 -1.97 -3.92 -14.29
C LEU A 221 -1.88 -2.77 -15.30
N TYR A 222 -2.22 -1.57 -14.84
CA TYR A 222 -2.19 -0.37 -15.67
C TYR A 222 -1.07 0.58 -15.24
N ARG A 223 -0.64 1.41 -16.19
CA ARG A 223 0.26 2.53 -15.98
C ARG A 223 -0.28 3.75 -16.74
N PHE A 224 -0.35 4.89 -16.08
CA PHE A 224 -0.48 6.19 -16.75
C PHE A 224 0.90 6.83 -16.83
N ALA A 225 1.42 6.97 -18.04
CA ALA A 225 2.67 7.66 -18.31
C ALA A 225 2.38 9.13 -18.61
N CYS A 226 2.75 10.02 -17.68
CA CYS A 226 2.55 11.46 -17.86
C CYS A 226 3.39 11.96 -19.03
N SER A 227 2.81 12.86 -19.85
CA SER A 227 3.56 13.55 -20.90
C SER A 227 4.50 14.61 -20.30
N GLU A 228 5.45 15.08 -21.10
CA GLU A 228 6.31 16.21 -20.68
C GLU A 228 5.52 17.53 -20.52
N LEU A 229 4.33 17.64 -21.13
CA LEU A 229 3.43 18.77 -20.93
C LEU A 229 2.70 18.67 -19.59
N ASP A 230 2.32 17.46 -19.19
CA ASP A 230 1.62 17.19 -17.93
C ASP A 230 2.56 17.25 -16.73
N TRP A 231 3.76 16.71 -16.88
CA TRP A 231 4.80 16.73 -15.84
C TRP A 231 6.14 17.27 -16.39
N PRO A 232 6.27 18.59 -16.58
CA PRO A 232 7.54 19.20 -16.95
C PRO A 232 8.68 18.86 -15.96
N ALA A 233 9.92 18.89 -16.42
CA ALA A 233 11.08 18.50 -15.60
C ALA A 233 11.28 19.40 -14.37
N ASP A 234 10.81 20.64 -14.41
CA ASP A 234 10.87 21.63 -13.34
C ASP A 234 9.58 21.72 -12.50
N ALA A 235 8.54 20.94 -12.85
CA ALA A 235 7.29 20.92 -12.10
C ALA A 235 7.38 19.97 -10.89
N ALA A 236 6.95 20.47 -9.73
CA ALA A 236 6.90 19.67 -8.50
C ALA A 236 5.86 18.56 -8.54
N ARG A 237 4.85 18.67 -9.43
CA ARG A 237 3.74 17.71 -9.59
C ARG A 237 3.17 17.75 -11.00
N PRO A 238 2.58 16.64 -11.48
CA PRO A 238 1.81 16.60 -12.72
C PRO A 238 0.41 17.20 -12.58
N GLY A 239 -0.23 17.43 -13.72
CA GLY A 239 -1.66 17.66 -13.80
C GLY A 239 -2.49 16.39 -13.67
N LEU A 240 -1.93 15.24 -14.04
CA LEU A 240 -2.62 13.95 -14.22
C LEU A 240 -3.78 14.06 -15.22
N GLU A 241 -3.57 14.82 -16.30
CA GLU A 241 -4.56 15.09 -17.34
C GLU A 241 -4.07 14.69 -18.73
N GLU A 242 -2.76 14.85 -19.01
CA GLU A 242 -2.17 14.57 -20.32
C GLU A 242 -1.08 13.51 -20.24
N GLY A 243 -1.29 12.39 -20.91
CA GLY A 243 -0.39 11.25 -20.92
C GLY A 243 -0.98 10.07 -21.67
N GLU A 244 -0.42 8.91 -21.47
CA GLU A 244 -0.86 7.68 -22.09
C GLU A 244 -1.22 6.64 -21.04
N LEU A 245 -2.49 6.19 -21.04
CA LEU A 245 -2.89 5.02 -20.26
C LEU A 245 -2.46 3.75 -20.98
N GLN A 246 -1.75 2.89 -20.27
CA GLN A 246 -1.13 1.68 -20.80
C GLN A 246 -1.48 0.47 -19.94
N VAL A 247 -1.48 -0.71 -20.57
CA VAL A 247 -1.66 -2.01 -19.92
C VAL A 247 -0.38 -2.84 -20.03
N ALA A 248 -0.09 -3.64 -18.99
CA ALA A 248 1.10 -4.47 -18.95
C ALA A 248 0.96 -5.76 -19.79
N ARG A 249 2.01 -6.09 -20.55
CA ARG A 249 2.24 -7.39 -21.20
C ARG A 249 3.56 -7.97 -20.76
N LEU A 250 3.53 -9.17 -20.21
CA LEU A 250 4.75 -9.88 -19.83
C LEU A 250 5.23 -10.75 -21.00
N ARG A 251 6.50 -10.61 -21.36
CA ARG A 251 7.11 -11.43 -22.40
C ARG A 251 7.35 -12.84 -21.89
N ASP A 252 6.97 -13.83 -22.68
CA ASP A 252 7.16 -15.26 -22.40
C ASP A 252 6.57 -15.69 -21.04
N PHE A 253 5.50 -15.02 -20.60
CA PHE A 253 4.82 -15.33 -19.36
C PHE A 253 3.82 -16.47 -19.56
N ASP A 254 3.95 -17.50 -18.71
CA ASP A 254 3.00 -18.58 -18.60
C ASP A 254 2.56 -18.70 -17.12
N TYR A 255 1.28 -18.52 -16.90
CA TYR A 255 0.66 -18.49 -15.59
C TYR A 255 0.88 -19.76 -14.79
N GLU A 256 0.85 -20.93 -15.45
CA GLU A 256 0.95 -22.25 -14.82
C GLU A 256 2.39 -22.57 -14.39
N THR A 257 3.37 -21.97 -15.03
CA THR A 257 4.79 -22.16 -14.71
C THR A 257 5.42 -21.00 -13.96
N ALA A 258 4.68 -19.91 -13.79
CA ALA A 258 5.13 -18.72 -13.09
C ALA A 258 5.41 -19.04 -11.62
N ARG A 259 6.61 -18.66 -11.13
CA ARG A 259 7.07 -18.90 -9.77
C ARG A 259 8.14 -17.89 -9.36
N PRO A 260 8.39 -17.72 -8.05
CA PRO A 260 9.46 -16.88 -7.55
C PRO A 260 10.83 -17.23 -8.16
N GLY A 261 11.63 -16.19 -8.42
CA GLY A 261 12.98 -16.32 -9.01
C GLY A 261 13.02 -16.27 -10.52
N ILE A 262 11.87 -16.14 -11.19
CA ILE A 262 11.79 -15.87 -12.62
C ILE A 262 11.44 -14.38 -12.79
N ARG A 263 12.09 -13.72 -13.76
CA ARG A 263 11.82 -12.34 -14.17
C ARG A 263 11.26 -12.30 -15.57
N TRP A 264 10.23 -11.49 -15.76
CA TRP A 264 9.62 -11.26 -17.06
C TRP A 264 9.80 -9.81 -17.46
N GLY A 265 10.21 -9.56 -18.71
CA GLY A 265 10.20 -8.22 -19.27
C GLY A 265 8.77 -7.71 -19.42
N VAL A 266 8.54 -6.47 -19.02
CA VAL A 266 7.23 -5.81 -19.14
C VAL A 266 7.23 -4.92 -20.37
N GLU A 267 6.26 -5.14 -21.24
CA GLU A 267 5.90 -4.24 -22.32
C GLU A 267 4.65 -3.45 -21.93
N TRP A 268 4.72 -2.13 -21.97
CA TRP A 268 3.58 -1.27 -21.72
C TRP A 268 2.94 -0.88 -23.04
N VAL A 269 1.67 -1.21 -23.21
CA VAL A 269 0.94 -1.03 -24.46
C VAL A 269 -0.23 -0.08 -24.25
N ALA A 270 -0.34 0.95 -25.07
CA ALA A 270 -1.45 1.89 -25.00
C ALA A 270 -2.81 1.18 -25.07
N VAL A 271 -3.74 1.57 -24.19
CA VAL A 271 -5.13 1.13 -24.30
C VAL A 271 -5.79 1.75 -25.52
N ALA A 272 -6.85 1.12 -26.04
CA ALA A 272 -7.49 1.60 -27.27
C ALA A 272 -8.24 2.92 -27.05
N ASP A 273 -8.97 3.04 -25.93
CA ASP A 273 -9.73 4.22 -25.53
C ASP A 273 -9.68 4.38 -24.00
N PRO A 274 -8.92 5.35 -23.47
CA PRO A 274 -8.83 5.57 -22.03
C PRO A 274 -10.13 6.11 -21.42
N THR A 275 -11.07 6.60 -22.24
CA THR A 275 -12.36 7.15 -21.79
C THR A 275 -13.48 6.11 -21.71
N ALA A 276 -13.27 4.93 -22.27
CA ALA A 276 -14.18 3.80 -22.14
C ALA A 276 -13.77 2.89 -20.98
N THR A 277 -14.71 2.08 -20.49
CA THR A 277 -14.41 1.09 -19.45
C THR A 277 -13.39 0.07 -19.95
N GLN A 278 -12.32 -0.15 -19.20
CA GLN A 278 -11.20 -0.98 -19.65
C GLN A 278 -11.57 -2.47 -19.75
N ASN A 279 -12.51 -2.96 -18.94
CA ASN A 279 -13.01 -4.33 -19.03
C ASN A 279 -13.62 -4.64 -20.42
N SER A 280 -14.16 -3.64 -21.12
CA SER A 280 -14.73 -3.78 -22.48
C SER A 280 -13.67 -3.85 -23.59
N GLN A 281 -12.40 -3.57 -23.30
CA GLN A 281 -11.31 -3.41 -24.26
C GLN A 281 -10.16 -4.38 -24.04
N ARG A 282 -10.26 -5.27 -23.06
CA ARG A 282 -9.20 -6.24 -22.73
C ARG A 282 -8.87 -7.10 -23.94
N ARG A 283 -7.58 -7.24 -24.21
CA ARG A 283 -7.07 -8.08 -25.31
C ARG A 283 -6.49 -9.37 -24.71
N PRO A 284 -6.56 -10.51 -25.42
CA PRO A 284 -6.02 -11.79 -24.95
C PRO A 284 -4.51 -11.73 -24.61
N GLU A 285 -3.77 -10.83 -25.27
CA GLU A 285 -2.33 -10.65 -25.11
C GLU A 285 -1.98 -9.84 -23.84
N ASP A 286 -2.92 -9.08 -23.30
CA ASP A 286 -2.71 -8.30 -22.08
C ASP A 286 -2.61 -9.25 -20.88
N THR A 287 -1.52 -9.16 -20.11
CA THR A 287 -1.29 -10.08 -19.01
C THR A 287 -2.34 -9.90 -17.89
N ARG A 288 -2.90 -11.02 -17.46
CA ARG A 288 -3.84 -11.04 -16.34
C ARG A 288 -3.08 -10.97 -15.02
N PHE A 289 -3.53 -10.07 -14.16
CA PHE A 289 -3.19 -10.02 -12.75
C PHE A 289 -4.49 -10.18 -11.97
N ARG A 290 -4.79 -11.42 -11.57
CA ARG A 290 -6.11 -11.84 -11.10
C ARG A 290 -6.43 -11.28 -9.74
N ARG A 291 -7.40 -10.36 -9.66
CA ARG A 291 -7.71 -9.57 -8.48
C ARG A 291 -6.44 -8.87 -7.99
N GLY A 292 -6.05 -7.80 -8.68
CA GLY A 292 -4.96 -6.93 -8.29
C GLY A 292 -5.42 -6.04 -7.14
N GLU A 293 -4.73 -6.12 -6.01
CA GLU A 293 -5.06 -5.45 -4.75
C GLU A 293 -4.07 -4.32 -4.44
N GLY A 294 -3.64 -4.21 -3.19
CA GLY A 294 -2.77 -3.15 -2.71
C GLY A 294 -1.50 -2.94 -3.51
N MET A 295 -1.04 -1.69 -3.58
CA MET A 295 0.15 -1.30 -4.32
C MET A 295 0.97 -0.27 -3.55
N TRP A 296 2.31 -0.34 -3.66
CA TRP A 296 3.21 0.62 -3.05
C TRP A 296 4.47 0.82 -3.87
N PHE A 297 4.88 2.09 -4.04
CA PHE A 297 6.15 2.44 -4.69
C PHE A 297 7.21 2.78 -3.65
N THR A 298 8.38 2.20 -3.79
CA THR A 298 9.58 2.56 -3.01
C THR A 298 10.85 2.28 -3.81
N ASN A 299 11.78 3.20 -3.83
CA ASN A 299 13.13 3.02 -4.39
C ASN A 299 13.17 2.41 -5.81
N GLY A 300 12.29 2.85 -6.72
CA GLY A 300 12.24 2.35 -8.10
C GLY A 300 11.52 1.01 -8.28
N ILE A 301 10.88 0.51 -7.22
CA ILE A 301 10.09 -0.72 -7.27
C ILE A 301 8.63 -0.43 -6.95
N VAL A 302 7.74 -0.95 -7.77
CA VAL A 302 6.31 -1.05 -7.49
C VAL A 302 6.04 -2.45 -6.96
N TYR A 303 5.71 -2.55 -5.68
CA TYR A 303 5.15 -3.77 -5.10
C TYR A 303 3.64 -3.77 -5.28
N PHE A 304 3.06 -4.92 -5.57
CA PHE A 304 1.61 -5.10 -5.60
C PHE A 304 1.22 -6.54 -5.31
N THR A 305 0.01 -6.73 -4.87
CA THR A 305 -0.56 -8.04 -4.51
C THR A 305 -1.62 -8.47 -5.50
N THR A 306 -1.87 -9.77 -5.56
CA THR A 306 -2.98 -10.39 -6.28
C THR A 306 -3.60 -11.45 -5.38
N THR A 307 -4.91 -11.33 -5.10
CA THR A 307 -5.59 -12.20 -4.13
C THR A 307 -5.96 -13.56 -4.70
N SER A 308 -6.38 -13.65 -5.97
CA SER A 308 -6.81 -14.94 -6.54
C SER A 308 -5.71 -15.99 -6.61
N ASP A 309 -4.48 -15.59 -6.86
CA ASP A 309 -3.31 -16.48 -6.90
C ASP A 309 -2.38 -16.27 -5.70
N LYS A 310 -2.75 -15.38 -4.78
CA LYS A 310 -2.10 -15.14 -3.49
C LYS A 310 -0.61 -14.84 -3.62
N ARG A 311 -0.29 -13.87 -4.48
CA ARG A 311 1.09 -13.49 -4.82
C ARG A 311 1.42 -12.07 -4.37
N LEU A 312 2.69 -11.86 -3.99
CA LEU A 312 3.33 -10.56 -3.94
C LEU A 312 4.25 -10.42 -5.14
N TRP A 313 4.07 -9.35 -5.90
CA TRP A 313 4.84 -9.00 -7.08
C TRP A 313 5.75 -7.80 -6.82
N ALA A 314 6.85 -7.71 -7.56
CA ALA A 314 7.72 -6.55 -7.59
C ALA A 314 8.03 -6.20 -9.05
N TYR A 315 7.69 -4.98 -9.45
CA TYR A 315 8.04 -4.41 -10.75
C TYR A 315 9.18 -3.41 -10.58
N ASP A 316 10.32 -3.71 -11.19
CA ASP A 316 11.48 -2.80 -11.30
C ASP A 316 11.20 -1.79 -12.42
N THR A 317 10.94 -0.53 -12.05
CA THR A 317 10.56 0.53 -13.00
C THR A 317 11.72 0.95 -13.90
N VAL A 318 12.96 0.76 -13.45
CA VAL A 318 14.18 1.09 -14.21
C VAL A 318 14.57 -0.07 -15.12
N GLY A 319 14.58 -1.30 -14.60
CA GLY A 319 14.91 -2.51 -15.33
C GLY A 319 13.81 -2.98 -16.28
N GLY A 320 12.58 -2.47 -16.14
CA GLY A 320 11.43 -2.87 -16.96
C GLY A 320 11.07 -4.35 -16.79
N THR A 321 11.26 -4.91 -15.59
CA THR A 321 11.01 -6.33 -15.31
C THR A 321 10.13 -6.51 -14.08
N VAL A 322 9.31 -7.56 -14.09
CA VAL A 322 8.50 -7.98 -12.94
C VAL A 322 8.88 -9.37 -12.49
N GLU A 323 8.78 -9.62 -11.18
CA GLU A 323 8.95 -10.96 -10.61
C GLU A 323 7.95 -11.21 -9.48
N ILE A 324 7.73 -12.49 -9.17
CA ILE A 324 6.99 -12.92 -7.99
C ILE A 324 7.96 -12.96 -6.80
N VAL A 325 7.71 -12.14 -5.77
CA VAL A 325 8.48 -12.11 -4.53
C VAL A 325 8.02 -13.19 -3.56
N TYR A 326 6.70 -13.38 -3.45
CA TYR A 326 6.09 -14.41 -2.62
C TYR A 326 4.93 -15.07 -3.36
N ASP A 327 4.79 -16.39 -3.18
CA ASP A 327 3.71 -17.21 -3.72
C ASP A 327 3.24 -18.16 -2.61
N THR A 328 1.99 -18.02 -2.19
CA THR A 328 1.38 -18.79 -1.10
C THR A 328 1.38 -20.29 -1.40
N VAL A 329 1.13 -20.68 -2.65
CA VAL A 329 1.08 -22.10 -3.06
C VAL A 329 2.41 -22.80 -2.78
N LEU A 330 3.52 -22.07 -2.87
CA LEU A 330 4.85 -22.60 -2.57
C LEU A 330 5.22 -22.53 -1.08
N GLY A 331 4.38 -21.88 -0.25
CA GLY A 331 4.54 -21.79 1.20
C GLY A 331 4.18 -23.09 1.96
N GLY A 332 3.62 -24.08 1.28
CA GLY A 332 3.24 -25.37 1.87
C GLY A 332 1.83 -25.40 2.48
N LEU A 333 1.60 -26.29 3.44
CA LEU A 333 0.27 -26.53 4.02
C LEU A 333 -0.20 -25.46 5.03
N ASP A 334 0.73 -24.67 5.56
CA ASP A 334 0.44 -23.59 6.51
C ASP A 334 1.28 -22.35 6.13
N PRO A 335 0.89 -21.64 5.06
CA PRO A 335 1.61 -20.47 4.59
C PRO A 335 1.45 -19.31 5.57
N VAL A 336 2.51 -18.55 5.79
CA VAL A 336 2.47 -17.36 6.67
C VAL A 336 1.59 -16.25 6.07
N ILE A 337 1.56 -16.11 4.74
CA ILE A 337 0.66 -15.20 4.02
C ILE A 337 -0.36 -16.03 3.26
N ASN A 338 -1.65 -15.79 3.48
CA ASN A 338 -2.73 -16.57 2.85
C ASN A 338 -3.83 -15.75 2.17
N GLY A 339 -3.85 -14.45 2.33
CA GLY A 339 -4.79 -13.54 1.67
C GLY A 339 -4.11 -12.18 1.51
N PRO A 340 -3.05 -12.07 0.68
CA PRO A 340 -2.36 -10.80 0.52
C PRO A 340 -3.29 -9.79 -0.13
N ASP A 341 -3.44 -8.67 0.51
CA ASP A 341 -4.31 -7.57 0.09
C ASP A 341 -3.53 -6.25 0.11
N ASN A 342 -3.82 -5.34 1.04
CA ASN A 342 -3.16 -4.05 1.10
C ASN A 342 -1.70 -4.16 1.56
N ILE A 343 -0.85 -3.25 1.07
CA ILE A 343 0.58 -3.25 1.38
C ILE A 343 1.11 -1.86 1.73
N THR A 344 2.21 -1.83 2.49
CA THR A 344 3.08 -0.68 2.69
C THR A 344 4.52 -1.13 2.85
N THR A 345 5.47 -0.19 2.91
CA THR A 345 6.88 -0.50 3.14
C THR A 345 7.47 0.32 4.28
N THR A 346 8.47 -0.24 4.97
CA THR A 346 9.31 0.52 5.88
C THR A 346 10.42 1.27 5.13
N GLY A 347 11.04 2.25 5.78
CA GLY A 347 12.26 2.89 5.26
C GLY A 347 13.44 1.94 5.08
N ALA A 348 13.45 0.80 5.76
CA ALA A 348 14.44 -0.28 5.62
C ALA A 348 14.13 -1.25 4.47
N GLY A 349 12.99 -1.10 3.80
CA GLY A 349 12.59 -1.91 2.66
C GLY A 349 11.82 -3.19 3.01
N ASP A 350 11.36 -3.35 4.25
CA ASP A 350 10.40 -4.41 4.55
C ASP A 350 9.08 -4.12 3.86
N VAL A 351 8.44 -5.15 3.32
CA VAL A 351 7.07 -5.07 2.80
C VAL A 351 6.14 -5.61 3.87
N LEU A 352 5.19 -4.79 4.31
CA LEU A 352 4.11 -5.20 5.20
C LEU A 352 2.88 -5.49 4.35
N ILE A 353 2.30 -6.67 4.54
CA ILE A 353 1.12 -7.16 3.83
C ILE A 353 0.00 -7.32 4.84
N ALA A 354 -1.09 -6.59 4.65
CA ALA A 354 -2.34 -6.81 5.34
C ALA A 354 -3.11 -7.93 4.64
N GLU A 355 -3.78 -8.80 5.41
CA GLU A 355 -4.49 -9.95 4.86
C GLU A 355 -6.01 -9.73 4.89
N ASP A 356 -6.65 -10.06 3.77
CA ASP A 356 -8.07 -10.44 3.72
C ASP A 356 -8.16 -11.96 3.91
N ASN A 357 -8.38 -12.40 5.15
CA ASN A 357 -8.45 -13.81 5.49
C ASN A 357 -9.43 -14.06 6.63
N GLU A 358 -10.55 -14.68 6.34
CA GLU A 358 -11.64 -14.97 7.27
C GLU A 358 -11.22 -15.73 8.54
N GLN A 359 -10.06 -16.41 8.54
CA GLN A 359 -9.65 -17.27 9.65
C GLN A 359 -8.55 -16.68 10.54
N ALA A 360 -7.78 -15.72 10.03
CA ALA A 360 -6.63 -15.18 10.76
C ALA A 360 -6.12 -13.88 10.11
N SER A 361 -6.87 -12.78 10.24
CA SER A 361 -6.43 -11.48 9.71
C SER A 361 -5.12 -11.04 10.39
N ARG A 362 -4.05 -10.90 9.61
CA ARG A 362 -2.70 -10.54 10.05
C ARG A 362 -2.13 -9.39 9.24
N ILE A 363 -1.17 -8.68 9.82
CA ILE A 363 -0.16 -7.97 9.05
C ILE A 363 1.11 -8.83 9.10
N VAL A 364 1.62 -9.17 7.93
CA VAL A 364 2.79 -10.02 7.74
C VAL A 364 3.93 -9.21 7.13
N ILE A 365 5.14 -9.43 7.59
CA ILE A 365 6.35 -8.77 7.11
C ILE A 365 7.06 -9.70 6.13
N VAL A 366 7.48 -9.15 4.98
CA VAL A 366 8.48 -9.75 4.09
C VAL A 366 9.71 -8.86 4.14
N THR A 367 10.80 -9.35 4.73
CA THR A 367 12.04 -8.58 4.87
C THR A 367 12.90 -8.62 3.62
N PRO A 368 13.82 -7.66 3.42
CA PRO A 368 14.73 -7.66 2.28
C PRO A 368 15.62 -8.92 2.16
N ASP A 369 15.91 -9.59 3.28
CA ASP A 369 16.64 -10.86 3.29
C ASP A 369 15.73 -12.09 3.08
N GLY A 370 14.44 -11.88 2.82
CA GLY A 370 13.47 -12.91 2.42
C GLY A 370 12.82 -13.67 3.58
N LYS A 371 12.92 -13.18 4.82
CA LYS A 371 12.15 -13.73 5.94
C LYS A 371 10.69 -13.31 5.81
N VAL A 372 9.79 -14.19 6.23
CA VAL A 372 8.34 -13.94 6.28
C VAL A 372 7.86 -14.24 7.68
N LEU A 373 7.31 -13.24 8.37
CA LEU A 373 6.89 -13.38 9.77
C LEU A 373 5.69 -12.48 10.09
N PRO A 374 4.78 -12.90 10.99
CA PRO A 374 3.65 -12.07 11.39
C PRO A 374 4.10 -10.93 12.30
N LEU A 375 3.64 -9.70 12.02
CA LEU A 375 3.79 -8.54 12.90
C LEU A 375 2.66 -8.47 13.90
N LEU A 376 1.43 -8.74 13.47
CA LEU A 376 0.26 -8.76 14.33
C LEU A 376 -0.81 -9.74 13.82
N GLN A 377 -1.74 -10.09 14.72
CA GLN A 377 -2.93 -10.87 14.41
C GLN A 377 -4.13 -10.31 15.16
N LEU A 378 -5.24 -10.10 14.45
CA LEU A 378 -6.55 -9.79 15.06
C LEU A 378 -7.21 -11.07 15.55
N ILE A 379 -7.84 -11.02 16.73
CA ILE A 379 -8.56 -12.13 17.33
C ILE A 379 -10.02 -11.72 17.56
N GLY A 380 -10.93 -12.63 17.21
CA GLY A 380 -12.38 -12.44 17.40
C GLY A 380 -13.01 -11.45 16.40
N GLN A 381 -12.37 -11.26 15.25
CA GLN A 381 -12.84 -10.40 14.15
C GLN A 381 -12.83 -11.17 12.83
N ASP A 382 -13.28 -12.41 12.86
CA ASP A 382 -13.12 -13.42 11.79
C ASP A 382 -13.83 -13.07 10.46
N SER A 383 -14.76 -12.11 10.47
CA SER A 383 -15.46 -11.64 9.26
C SER A 383 -14.90 -10.30 8.74
N SER A 384 -13.72 -9.92 9.20
CA SER A 384 -13.10 -8.64 8.85
C SER A 384 -11.74 -8.84 8.21
N GLU A 385 -11.48 -8.06 7.20
CA GLU A 385 -10.16 -7.88 6.63
C GLU A 385 -9.38 -6.77 7.32
N ILE A 386 -8.06 -6.79 7.18
CA ILE A 386 -7.18 -5.68 7.57
C ILE A 386 -6.89 -4.83 6.35
N THR A 387 -7.15 -3.53 6.47
CA THR A 387 -7.01 -2.57 5.38
C THR A 387 -6.07 -1.41 5.73
N GLY A 388 -5.49 -0.78 4.71
CA GLY A 388 -4.79 0.49 4.75
C GLY A 388 -3.60 0.57 5.72
N PRO A 389 -2.68 -0.43 5.80
CA PRO A 389 -1.51 -0.31 6.64
C PRO A 389 -0.62 0.84 6.16
N ALA A 390 -0.28 1.78 7.05
CA ALA A 390 0.56 2.93 6.71
C ALA A 390 1.30 3.48 7.92
N PHE A 391 2.58 3.85 7.72
CA PHE A 391 3.41 4.40 8.78
C PHE A 391 3.24 5.92 8.92
N SER A 392 3.25 6.41 10.18
CA SER A 392 3.40 7.84 10.44
C SER A 392 4.66 8.40 9.75
N PRO A 393 4.74 9.72 9.49
CA PRO A 393 5.86 10.31 8.77
C PRO A 393 7.23 10.06 9.43
N ASP A 394 7.25 9.87 10.74
CA ASP A 394 8.46 9.52 11.51
C ASP A 394 8.75 8.01 11.56
N GLY A 395 7.86 7.18 10.99
CA GLY A 395 7.97 5.72 11.01
C GLY A 395 7.76 5.06 12.38
N ALA A 396 7.35 5.82 13.39
CA ALA A 396 7.23 5.32 14.77
C ALA A 396 5.87 4.68 15.07
N ARG A 397 4.88 4.87 14.20
CA ARG A 397 3.50 4.40 14.36
C ARG A 397 3.02 3.76 13.08
N LEU A 398 2.32 2.64 13.20
CA LEU A 398 1.62 1.98 12.11
C LEU A 398 0.12 2.14 12.31
N TYR A 399 -0.57 2.68 11.32
CA TYR A 399 -2.03 2.75 11.26
C TYR A 399 -2.55 1.63 10.38
N PHE A 400 -3.72 1.10 10.70
CA PHE A 400 -4.48 0.18 9.85
C PHE A 400 -5.93 0.13 10.34
N SER A 401 -6.82 -0.46 9.56
CA SER A 401 -8.19 -0.70 9.98
C SER A 401 -8.56 -2.18 9.93
N SER A 402 -9.40 -2.61 10.88
CA SER A 402 -10.23 -3.78 10.72
C SER A 402 -11.56 -3.31 10.15
N GLN A 403 -11.82 -3.59 8.90
CA GLN A 403 -12.87 -2.95 8.12
C GLN A 403 -14.28 -3.20 8.67
N ARG A 404 -14.53 -4.42 9.20
CA ARG A 404 -15.82 -4.87 9.73
C ARG A 404 -15.74 -5.41 11.16
N GLY A 405 -14.63 -5.20 11.85
CA GLY A 405 -14.32 -5.82 13.15
C GLY A 405 -14.99 -5.19 14.37
N GLY A 406 -15.67 -4.07 14.21
CA GLY A 406 -16.36 -3.37 15.29
C GLY A 406 -17.79 -3.87 15.53
N PRO A 407 -18.48 -3.32 16.55
CA PRO A 407 -19.88 -3.61 16.79
C PRO A 407 -20.75 -3.33 15.54
N LEU A 408 -21.75 -4.16 15.29
CA LEU A 408 -22.67 -4.06 14.14
C LEU A 408 -21.94 -4.08 12.78
N SER A 409 -20.82 -4.82 12.69
CA SER A 409 -19.94 -4.85 11.50
C SER A 409 -19.38 -3.48 11.12
N GLY A 410 -19.25 -2.57 12.08
CA GLY A 410 -18.56 -1.30 11.90
C GLY A 410 -17.05 -1.46 12.00
N GLY A 411 -16.30 -0.61 11.30
CA GLY A 411 -14.83 -0.66 11.28
C GLY A 411 -14.19 -0.12 12.54
N LEU A 412 -12.97 -0.59 12.79
CA LEU A 412 -12.08 -0.11 13.85
C LEU A 412 -10.76 0.34 13.23
N THR A 413 -10.35 1.58 13.44
CA THR A 413 -9.03 2.05 13.02
C THR A 413 -8.08 2.02 14.21
N TYR A 414 -6.92 1.41 14.00
CA TYR A 414 -5.90 1.18 15.03
C TYR A 414 -4.63 1.98 14.77
N GLU A 415 -3.91 2.23 15.84
CA GLU A 415 -2.52 2.65 15.84
C GLU A 415 -1.70 1.61 16.60
N ILE A 416 -0.59 1.18 16.03
CA ILE A 416 0.42 0.37 16.70
C ILE A 416 1.66 1.23 16.92
N THR A 417 2.19 1.19 18.13
CA THR A 417 3.51 1.76 18.46
C THR A 417 4.46 0.63 18.83
N GLY A 418 5.74 0.81 18.52
CA GLY A 418 6.75 -0.22 18.79
C GLY A 418 8.09 0.12 18.16
N PRO A 419 9.08 -0.76 18.30
CA PRO A 419 10.42 -0.57 17.76
C PRO A 419 10.46 -0.86 16.23
N PHE A 420 9.72 -0.06 15.45
CA PHE A 420 9.76 -0.15 13.98
C PHE A 420 11.08 0.34 13.39
N ASN A 421 11.67 1.36 14.04
CA ASN A 421 12.96 1.91 13.67
C ASN A 421 13.99 1.48 14.72
N GLY A 422 15.02 0.76 14.31
CA GLY A 422 16.12 0.37 15.19
C GLY A 422 17.21 1.41 15.25
#